data_0c75daaceb2e116f705c827c1ba08fba
#
_entry.id   0c75daaceb2e116f705c827c1ba08fba
#
_cell.length_a   1.000
_cell.length_b   1.000
_cell.length_c   1.000
_cell.angle_alpha   90.00
_cell.angle_beta   90.00
_cell.angle_gamma   90.00
#
_symmetry.space_group_name_H-M   'P 1'
#
loop_
_entity.id
_entity.type
_entity.pdbx_description
1 polymer ?
#
loop_
_entity_poly.entity_id
_entity_poly.type
_entity_poly.pdbx_seq_one_letter_code
_entity_poly.pdbx_strand_id
1 'polypeptide(L)'
;NLGLYRYDKKGNFIPYNFVDGLPSSIFITCFPVIDEEGTMWFGNSKGMIYLTSEQNGRKAKWHYPVAITDVLVNGKQSVYAKMSRENNVYKIKLEADQRNLTIRFSGFTYSEPAYMSYKCKMEGIDSDWQLLSGQSEITYYDLLSGNYQFRIHRVDDPESEICLMVTIAPRFNAVMWSVTVLVILIITLAYIYYRRRMKRNNLIQSKEKQQTGNRRKNIERVM
;
A
#
# COMPACT_ATOMS: atom_id res chain seq x y z
N ASN A 1 -13.69 30.45 -12.08
CA ASN A 1 -14.81 30.37 -11.14
C ASN A 1 -14.83 28.99 -10.52
N LEU A 2 -14.43 28.92 -9.24
CA LEU A 2 -14.12 27.64 -8.55
C LEU A 2 -15.27 27.17 -7.62
N GLY A 3 -16.49 27.73 -7.81
CA GLY A 3 -17.64 27.37 -6.97
C GLY A 3 -17.85 28.28 -5.77
N LEU A 4 -18.70 27.87 -4.85
CA LEU A 4 -19.04 28.57 -3.62
C LEU A 4 -18.37 27.88 -2.43
N TYR A 5 -17.69 28.65 -1.58
CA TYR A 5 -17.00 28.15 -0.40
C TYR A 5 -17.43 28.91 0.83
N ARG A 6 -17.66 28.21 1.92
CA ARG A 6 -17.82 28.81 3.25
C ARG A 6 -16.46 28.80 3.96
N TYR A 7 -16.04 29.98 4.41
CA TYR A 7 -14.89 30.10 5.27
C TYR A 7 -15.34 29.99 6.73
N ASP A 8 -14.78 29.04 7.47
CA ASP A 8 -14.99 28.97 8.91
C ASP A 8 -13.96 29.87 9.63
N LYS A 9 -14.28 30.33 10.84
CA LYS A 9 -13.37 31.16 11.65
C LYS A 9 -12.08 30.43 12.08
N LYS A 10 -11.96 29.14 11.76
CA LYS A 10 -10.78 28.29 12.06
C LYS A 10 -9.82 28.18 10.89
N GLY A 11 -10.07 28.86 9.78
CA GLY A 11 -9.21 28.86 8.61
C GLY A 11 -9.55 27.84 7.52
N ASN A 12 -10.65 27.08 7.65
CA ASN A 12 -11.01 26.08 6.67
C ASN A 12 -11.98 26.64 5.63
N PHE A 13 -11.73 26.28 4.35
CA PHE A 13 -12.65 26.53 3.25
C PHE A 13 -13.49 25.28 3.00
N ILE A 14 -14.79 25.40 3.19
CA ILE A 14 -15.75 24.33 3.03
C ILE A 14 -16.51 24.55 1.73
N PRO A 15 -16.33 23.71 0.69
CA PRO A 15 -17.04 23.87 -0.57
C PRO A 15 -18.52 23.53 -0.42
N TYR A 16 -19.36 24.29 -1.09
CA TYR A 16 -20.72 23.89 -1.41
C TYR A 16 -20.73 23.21 -2.79
N ASN A 17 -21.45 22.11 -2.91
CA ASN A 17 -21.53 21.32 -4.12
C ASN A 17 -22.97 20.91 -4.45
N PHE A 18 -23.16 20.08 -5.45
CA PHE A 18 -24.49 19.60 -5.86
C PHE A 18 -25.24 18.86 -4.74
N VAL A 19 -24.53 18.18 -3.85
CA VAL A 19 -25.15 17.50 -2.70
C VAL A 19 -25.74 18.49 -1.71
N ASP A 20 -25.17 19.68 -1.64
CA ASP A 20 -25.67 20.79 -0.82
C ASP A 20 -26.80 21.56 -1.53
N GLY A 21 -27.22 21.13 -2.73
CA GLY A 21 -28.33 21.73 -3.51
C GLY A 21 -27.89 22.79 -4.52
N LEU A 22 -26.58 22.92 -4.80
CA LEU A 22 -26.10 23.82 -5.84
C LEU A 22 -26.43 23.28 -7.23
N PRO A 23 -27.16 24.02 -8.08
CA PRO A 23 -27.49 23.58 -9.43
C PRO A 23 -26.33 23.66 -10.43
N SER A 24 -25.28 24.38 -10.09
CA SER A 24 -24.04 24.53 -10.87
C SER A 24 -22.91 25.09 -10.00
N SER A 25 -21.66 24.73 -10.30
CA SER A 25 -20.48 25.34 -9.70
C SER A 25 -20.04 26.65 -10.38
N ILE A 26 -20.71 27.04 -11.47
CA ILE A 26 -20.36 28.25 -12.23
C ILE A 26 -21.19 29.41 -11.72
N PHE A 27 -20.53 30.35 -11.05
CA PHE A 27 -21.14 31.56 -10.53
C PHE A 27 -20.93 32.74 -11.50
N ILE A 28 -21.94 33.61 -11.61
CA ILE A 28 -21.79 34.87 -12.32
C ILE A 28 -20.98 35.82 -11.44
N THR A 29 -20.11 36.61 -12.05
CA THR A 29 -19.27 37.57 -11.34
C THR A 29 -20.18 38.73 -10.89
N CYS A 30 -20.87 38.54 -9.77
CA CYS A 30 -21.69 39.55 -9.12
C CYS A 30 -21.48 39.49 -7.60
N PHE A 31 -21.75 40.58 -6.92
CA PHE A 31 -21.73 40.60 -5.48
C PHE A 31 -22.98 39.88 -4.94
N PRO A 32 -22.84 39.06 -3.88
CA PRO A 32 -24.03 38.52 -3.21
C PRO A 32 -24.86 39.65 -2.59
N VAL A 33 -26.16 39.50 -2.63
CA VAL A 33 -27.11 40.42 -1.97
C VAL A 33 -27.57 39.73 -0.69
N ILE A 34 -27.61 40.47 0.41
CA ILE A 34 -28.13 39.99 1.69
C ILE A 34 -29.43 40.79 1.93
N ASP A 35 -30.54 40.08 2.13
CA ASP A 35 -31.83 40.71 2.46
C ASP A 35 -31.95 41.02 3.95
N GLU A 36 -33.06 41.65 4.32
CA GLU A 36 -33.35 42.04 5.71
C GLU A 36 -33.48 40.85 6.67
N GLU A 37 -33.76 39.67 6.12
CA GLU A 37 -33.87 38.40 6.89
C GLU A 37 -32.54 37.68 7.04
N GLY A 38 -31.47 38.21 6.43
CA GLY A 38 -30.14 37.66 6.46
C GLY A 38 -29.90 36.53 5.45
N THR A 39 -30.80 36.37 4.49
CA THR A 39 -30.64 35.43 3.37
C THR A 39 -29.65 35.98 2.36
N MET A 40 -28.65 35.18 1.96
CA MET A 40 -27.71 35.58 0.93
C MET A 40 -28.12 35.05 -0.44
N TRP A 41 -28.18 35.94 -1.44
CA TRP A 41 -28.55 35.66 -2.80
C TRP A 41 -27.36 35.71 -3.74
N PHE A 42 -27.20 34.71 -4.60
CA PHE A 42 -26.07 34.59 -5.53
C PHE A 42 -26.56 34.31 -6.95
N GLY A 43 -25.94 34.96 -7.92
CA GLY A 43 -26.14 34.63 -9.35
C GLY A 43 -25.34 33.39 -9.75
N ASN A 44 -26.03 32.47 -10.41
CA ASN A 44 -25.44 31.22 -10.87
C ASN A 44 -25.78 31.02 -12.36
N SER A 45 -25.00 30.27 -13.12
CA SER A 45 -25.21 29.99 -14.54
C SER A 45 -26.55 29.32 -14.83
N LYS A 46 -27.22 28.75 -13.86
CA LYS A 46 -28.53 28.09 -13.96
C LYS A 46 -29.65 28.86 -13.25
N GLY A 47 -29.40 30.08 -12.81
CA GLY A 47 -30.39 30.92 -12.15
C GLY A 47 -29.86 31.57 -10.89
N MET A 48 -30.79 31.88 -9.99
CA MET A 48 -30.49 32.48 -8.70
C MET A 48 -30.57 31.42 -7.60
N ILE A 49 -29.62 31.46 -6.70
CA ILE A 49 -29.59 30.59 -5.49
C ILE A 49 -29.59 31.46 -4.26
N TYR A 50 -30.09 30.93 -3.16
CA TYR A 50 -30.08 31.62 -1.88
C TYR A 50 -29.61 30.67 -0.77
N LEU A 51 -29.01 31.26 0.23
CA LEU A 51 -28.58 30.59 1.49
C LEU A 51 -29.23 31.29 2.68
N THR A 52 -30.07 30.57 3.40
CA THR A 52 -30.65 31.10 4.65
C THR A 52 -29.68 30.96 5.79
N SER A 53 -29.84 31.77 6.84
CA SER A 53 -29.03 31.70 8.05
C SER A 53 -29.08 30.33 8.75
N GLU A 54 -30.23 29.64 8.67
CA GLU A 54 -30.40 28.30 9.20
C GLU A 54 -29.64 27.24 8.41
N GLN A 55 -29.57 27.38 7.09
CA GLN A 55 -28.80 26.46 6.23
C GLN A 55 -27.30 26.64 6.35
N ASN A 56 -26.82 27.83 6.76
CA ASN A 56 -25.42 28.08 7.06
C ASN A 56 -24.87 27.22 8.22
N GLY A 57 -25.72 26.70 9.09
CA GLY A 57 -25.34 25.84 10.23
C GLY A 57 -25.50 24.34 10.00
N ARG A 58 -26.40 23.97 9.09
CA ARG A 58 -26.74 22.57 8.84
C ARG A 58 -26.03 22.06 7.60
N LYS A 59 -24.81 21.54 7.73
CA LYS A 59 -24.44 20.44 6.84
C LYS A 59 -25.37 19.28 7.21
N ALA A 60 -26.28 18.92 6.33
CA ALA A 60 -26.79 17.57 6.34
C ALA A 60 -25.54 16.68 6.18
N LYS A 61 -25.10 16.07 7.29
CA LYS A 61 -23.91 15.23 7.33
C LYS A 61 -24.32 13.89 6.70
N TRP A 62 -24.51 13.93 5.37
CA TRP A 62 -24.76 12.70 4.63
C TRP A 62 -23.45 11.89 4.68
N HIS A 63 -23.46 10.87 5.49
CA HIS A 63 -22.36 9.95 5.60
C HIS A 63 -22.44 8.94 4.45
N TYR A 64 -21.76 9.24 3.35
CA TYR A 64 -21.62 8.30 2.26
C TYR A 64 -20.28 7.55 2.46
N PRO A 65 -20.31 6.22 2.61
CA PRO A 65 -19.10 5.45 2.77
C PRO A 65 -18.27 5.51 1.48
N VAL A 66 -16.98 5.62 1.61
CA VAL A 66 -16.06 5.30 0.52
C VAL A 66 -15.95 3.79 0.42
N ALA A 67 -15.87 3.25 -0.78
CA ALA A 67 -15.57 1.85 -0.98
C ALA A 67 -14.58 1.65 -2.12
N ILE A 68 -13.76 0.61 -1.99
CA ILE A 68 -12.91 0.15 -3.07
C ILE A 68 -13.80 -0.64 -4.02
N THR A 69 -13.86 -0.21 -5.28
CA THR A 69 -14.71 -0.81 -6.31
C THR A 69 -13.96 -1.85 -7.14
N ASP A 70 -12.67 -1.67 -7.32
CA ASP A 70 -11.81 -2.63 -8.00
C ASP A 70 -10.34 -2.45 -7.61
N VAL A 71 -9.56 -3.49 -7.79
CA VAL A 71 -8.10 -3.47 -7.64
C VAL A 71 -7.48 -4.19 -8.83
N LEU A 72 -6.76 -3.45 -9.66
CA LEU A 72 -6.10 -3.99 -10.85
C LEU A 72 -4.61 -4.18 -10.59
N VAL A 73 -4.09 -5.28 -11.08
CA VAL A 73 -2.66 -5.61 -11.02
C VAL A 73 -2.07 -5.59 -12.43
N ASN A 74 -0.92 -4.95 -12.57
CA ASN A 74 -0.24 -4.79 -13.86
C ASN A 74 -1.15 -4.22 -14.97
N GLY A 75 -2.11 -3.39 -14.58
CA GLY A 75 -3.01 -2.65 -15.47
C GLY A 75 -4.14 -3.45 -16.12
N LYS A 76 -4.22 -4.77 -15.91
CA LYS A 76 -5.17 -5.62 -16.65
C LYS A 76 -5.94 -6.62 -15.79
N GLN A 77 -5.34 -7.16 -14.74
CA GLN A 77 -5.94 -8.25 -13.97
C GLN A 77 -6.63 -7.71 -12.73
N SER A 78 -7.96 -7.79 -12.68
CA SER A 78 -8.70 -7.52 -11.44
C SER A 78 -8.44 -8.63 -10.42
N VAL A 79 -8.07 -8.22 -9.22
CA VAL A 79 -7.84 -9.10 -8.06
C VAL A 79 -8.88 -8.86 -6.96
N TYR A 80 -9.91 -8.08 -7.27
CA TYR A 80 -10.97 -7.73 -6.33
C TYR A 80 -11.64 -8.96 -5.69
N ALA A 81 -11.87 -10.02 -6.46
CA ALA A 81 -12.46 -11.27 -5.96
C ALA A 81 -11.58 -12.00 -4.93
N LYS A 82 -10.27 -11.70 -4.88
CA LYS A 82 -9.32 -12.25 -3.90
C LYS A 82 -9.22 -11.41 -2.63
N MET A 83 -9.93 -10.29 -2.58
CA MET A 83 -9.94 -9.39 -1.44
C MET A 83 -10.84 -9.94 -0.34
N SER A 84 -10.35 -9.94 0.89
CA SER A 84 -11.18 -10.12 2.09
C SER A 84 -11.51 -8.76 2.70
N ARG A 85 -12.73 -8.62 3.22
CA ARG A 85 -13.19 -7.41 3.92
C ARG A 85 -13.60 -7.76 5.35
N GLU A 86 -13.03 -7.05 6.29
CA GLU A 86 -13.35 -7.18 7.70
C GLU A 86 -13.32 -5.80 8.37
N ASN A 87 -14.43 -5.34 8.96
CA ASN A 87 -14.54 -4.06 9.67
C ASN A 87 -13.96 -2.84 8.92
N ASN A 88 -14.38 -2.60 7.67
CA ASN A 88 -13.87 -1.56 6.78
C ASN A 88 -12.37 -1.66 6.41
N VAL A 89 -11.73 -2.78 6.74
CA VAL A 89 -10.37 -3.10 6.30
C VAL A 89 -10.43 -4.12 5.20
N TYR A 90 -9.90 -3.76 4.04
CA TYR A 90 -9.71 -4.67 2.92
C TYR A 90 -8.31 -5.27 3.01
N LYS A 91 -8.18 -6.56 2.71
CA LYS A 91 -6.87 -7.26 2.72
C LYS A 91 -6.68 -7.99 1.40
N ILE A 92 -5.52 -7.83 0.80
CA ILE A 92 -5.14 -8.51 -0.43
C ILE A 92 -3.69 -9.01 -0.36
N LYS A 93 -3.47 -10.20 -0.89
CA LYS A 93 -2.13 -10.76 -1.06
C LYS A 93 -1.80 -10.83 -2.54
N LEU A 94 -0.66 -10.28 -2.92
CA LEU A 94 -0.14 -10.23 -4.28
C LEU A 94 1.12 -11.08 -4.40
N GLU A 95 1.33 -11.61 -5.59
CA GLU A 95 2.53 -12.37 -5.93
C GLU A 95 3.72 -11.44 -6.22
N ALA A 96 4.91 -11.98 -6.26
CA ALA A 96 6.16 -11.21 -6.36
C ALA A 96 6.35 -10.47 -7.70
N ASP A 97 5.61 -10.85 -8.73
CA ASP A 97 5.58 -10.24 -10.07
C ASP A 97 4.48 -9.18 -10.22
N GLN A 98 3.56 -9.10 -9.25
CA GLN A 98 2.41 -8.21 -9.22
C GLN A 98 2.77 -6.90 -8.54
N ARG A 99 3.52 -6.03 -9.23
CA ARG A 99 4.16 -4.85 -8.63
C ARG A 99 3.50 -3.51 -8.99
N ASN A 100 2.64 -3.48 -10.00
CA ASN A 100 1.88 -2.28 -10.37
C ASN A 100 0.44 -2.45 -9.91
N LEU A 101 0.00 -1.56 -9.03
CA LEU A 101 -1.29 -1.65 -8.36
C LEU A 101 -2.14 -0.42 -8.68
N THR A 102 -3.27 -0.61 -9.34
CA THR A 102 -4.28 0.42 -9.54
C THR A 102 -5.47 0.14 -8.63
N ILE A 103 -5.79 1.09 -7.77
CA ILE A 103 -6.89 1.02 -6.82
C ILE A 103 -7.99 1.93 -7.33
N ARG A 104 -9.18 1.37 -7.58
CA ARG A 104 -10.39 2.09 -7.94
C ARG A 104 -11.31 2.21 -6.74
N PHE A 105 -11.90 3.37 -6.57
CA PHE A 105 -12.75 3.68 -5.42
C PHE A 105 -13.92 4.58 -5.83
N SER A 106 -14.96 4.56 -5.01
CA SER A 106 -16.13 5.43 -5.18
C SER A 106 -16.71 5.82 -3.83
N GLY A 107 -17.24 7.04 -3.75
CA GLY A 107 -17.98 7.52 -2.59
C GLY A 107 -19.49 7.27 -2.68
N PHE A 108 -19.96 6.51 -3.68
CA PHE A 108 -21.37 6.15 -3.92
C PHE A 108 -22.35 7.32 -3.83
N THR A 109 -21.92 8.51 -4.21
CA THR A 109 -22.85 9.63 -4.34
C THR A 109 -23.34 9.67 -5.76
N TYR A 110 -24.66 9.89 -5.91
CA TYR A 110 -25.28 10.10 -7.23
C TYR A 110 -25.01 11.51 -7.78
N SER A 111 -24.28 12.34 -7.04
CA SER A 111 -23.76 13.62 -7.49
C SER A 111 -22.61 13.44 -8.46
N GLU A 112 -22.42 14.39 -9.38
CA GLU A 112 -21.40 14.29 -10.43
C GLU A 112 -20.02 13.93 -9.86
N PRO A 113 -19.43 12.83 -10.29
CA PRO A 113 -18.12 12.34 -9.79
C PRO A 113 -16.98 13.36 -9.94
N ALA A 114 -17.11 14.26 -10.93
CA ALA A 114 -16.12 15.30 -11.23
C ALA A 114 -15.85 16.28 -10.08
N TYR A 115 -16.74 16.36 -9.09
CA TYR A 115 -16.59 17.28 -7.96
C TYR A 115 -16.19 16.60 -6.65
N MET A 116 -16.04 15.29 -6.67
CA MET A 116 -15.61 14.57 -5.49
C MET A 116 -14.10 14.68 -5.31
N SER A 117 -13.71 15.05 -4.10
CA SER A 117 -12.30 15.12 -3.72
C SER A 117 -12.03 14.12 -2.61
N TYR A 118 -10.96 13.38 -2.76
CA TYR A 118 -10.49 12.40 -1.81
C TYR A 118 -9.08 12.76 -1.33
N LYS A 119 -8.76 12.38 -0.12
CA LYS A 119 -7.38 12.31 0.35
C LYS A 119 -7.00 10.86 0.50
N CYS A 120 -5.88 10.48 -0.07
CA CYS A 120 -5.35 9.13 0.06
C CYS A 120 -3.87 9.14 0.42
N LYS A 121 -3.41 8.05 0.99
CA LYS A 121 -2.02 7.83 1.35
C LYS A 121 -1.71 6.35 1.33
N MET A 122 -0.59 5.96 0.72
CA MET A 122 0.01 4.65 0.86
C MET A 122 1.14 4.73 1.88
N GLU A 123 0.93 4.18 3.07
CA GLU A 123 1.97 4.14 4.11
C GLU A 123 3.16 3.28 3.66
N GLY A 124 4.35 3.82 3.84
CA GLY A 124 5.60 3.23 3.35
C GLY A 124 6.07 3.73 1.98
N ILE A 125 5.25 4.54 1.28
CA ILE A 125 5.57 5.12 -0.02
C ILE A 125 5.37 6.63 -0.01
N ASP A 126 4.15 7.08 0.35
CA ASP A 126 3.80 8.49 0.35
C ASP A 126 4.27 9.16 1.65
N SER A 127 4.96 10.30 1.55
CA SER A 127 5.32 11.13 2.70
C SER A 127 4.08 11.76 3.32
N ASP A 128 3.17 12.30 2.47
CA ASP A 128 1.99 13.05 2.86
C ASP A 128 0.72 12.57 2.16
N TRP A 129 -0.42 13.07 2.63
CA TRP A 129 -1.70 12.82 2.01
C TRP A 129 -1.79 13.47 0.63
N GLN A 130 -2.12 12.70 -0.38
CA GLN A 130 -2.37 13.16 -1.75
C GLN A 130 -3.84 13.57 -1.91
N LEU A 131 -4.06 14.72 -2.54
CA LEU A 131 -5.41 15.19 -2.88
C LEU A 131 -5.78 14.74 -4.30
N LEU A 132 -6.85 13.97 -4.41
CA LEU A 132 -7.42 13.51 -5.67
C LEU A 132 -8.74 14.24 -5.92
N SER A 133 -8.80 15.07 -6.97
CA SER A 133 -10.01 15.80 -7.34
C SER A 133 -10.55 15.30 -8.67
N GLY A 134 -11.79 14.81 -8.67
CA GLY A 134 -12.44 14.26 -9.86
C GLY A 134 -11.81 12.94 -10.36
N GLN A 135 -10.97 12.30 -9.56
CA GLN A 135 -10.37 11.01 -9.88
C GLN A 135 -11.03 9.92 -9.05
N SER A 136 -11.22 8.77 -9.66
CA SER A 136 -11.79 7.57 -9.05
C SER A 136 -10.80 6.40 -8.98
N GLU A 137 -9.54 6.64 -9.36
CA GLU A 137 -8.48 5.65 -9.30
C GLU A 137 -7.12 6.29 -9.03
N ILE A 138 -6.23 5.50 -8.43
CA ILE A 138 -4.82 5.84 -8.23
C ILE A 138 -3.95 4.63 -8.54
N THR A 139 -2.77 4.87 -9.15
CA THR A 139 -1.84 3.80 -9.53
C THR A 139 -0.50 3.99 -8.85
N TYR A 140 -0.04 2.93 -8.21
CA TYR A 140 1.31 2.80 -7.66
C TYR A 140 2.12 1.86 -8.52
N TYR A 141 3.33 2.28 -8.89
CA TYR A 141 4.21 1.51 -9.77
C TYR A 141 5.39 0.94 -9.00
N ASP A 142 5.86 -0.21 -9.46
CA ASP A 142 7.09 -0.87 -9.01
C ASP A 142 7.19 -1.07 -7.49
N LEU A 143 6.08 -1.48 -6.88
CA LEU A 143 6.02 -1.80 -5.45
C LEU A 143 6.98 -2.95 -5.12
N LEU A 144 7.79 -2.77 -4.10
CA LEU A 144 8.68 -3.81 -3.60
C LEU A 144 7.91 -4.86 -2.78
N SER A 145 8.53 -6.01 -2.52
CA SER A 145 7.97 -6.98 -1.58
C SER A 145 7.86 -6.36 -0.18
N GLY A 146 6.72 -6.55 0.47
CA GLY A 146 6.46 -5.95 1.78
C GLY A 146 4.98 -5.84 2.09
N ASN A 147 4.69 -5.15 3.18
CA ASN A 147 3.34 -4.85 3.63
C ASN A 147 3.10 -3.35 3.49
N TYR A 148 2.01 -3.00 2.84
CA TYR A 148 1.60 -1.62 2.61
C TYR A 148 0.20 -1.41 3.13
N GLN A 149 -0.11 -0.18 3.56
CA GLN A 149 -1.41 0.21 4.02
C GLN A 149 -1.88 1.43 3.22
N PHE A 150 -2.84 1.22 2.33
CA PHE A 150 -3.49 2.29 1.60
C PHE A 150 -4.70 2.78 2.39
N ARG A 151 -4.77 4.08 2.61
CA ARG A 151 -5.86 4.76 3.32
C ARG A 151 -6.48 5.80 2.41
N ILE A 152 -7.79 5.90 2.40
CA ILE A 152 -8.52 6.89 1.63
C ILE A 152 -9.76 7.34 2.37
N HIS A 153 -10.03 8.62 2.34
CA HIS A 153 -11.26 9.22 2.85
C HIS A 153 -11.71 10.39 1.95
N ARG A 154 -12.94 10.79 2.08
CA ARG A 154 -13.44 12.00 1.42
C ARG A 154 -12.90 13.24 2.15
N VAL A 155 -12.68 14.32 1.39
CA VAL A 155 -12.21 15.59 1.97
C VAL A 155 -13.24 16.21 2.90
N ASP A 156 -14.53 16.09 2.55
CA ASP A 156 -15.66 16.62 3.31
C ASP A 156 -16.13 15.71 4.46
N ASP A 157 -15.68 14.44 4.48
CA ASP A 157 -16.04 13.47 5.50
C ASP A 157 -14.82 12.57 5.87
N PRO A 158 -13.97 13.02 6.80
CA PRO A 158 -12.83 12.22 7.25
C PRO A 158 -13.23 10.91 7.96
N GLU A 159 -14.46 10.81 8.48
CA GLU A 159 -14.95 9.58 9.12
C GLU A 159 -15.28 8.47 8.09
N SER A 160 -15.35 8.81 6.79
CA SER A 160 -15.53 7.85 5.69
C SER A 160 -14.28 7.03 5.38
N GLU A 161 -13.24 7.12 6.20
CA GLU A 161 -11.95 6.45 5.96
C GLU A 161 -12.10 4.94 5.83
N ILE A 162 -11.47 4.40 4.79
CA ILE A 162 -11.28 2.97 4.59
C ILE A 162 -9.80 2.66 4.40
N CYS A 163 -9.45 1.41 4.72
CA CYS A 163 -8.09 0.91 4.67
C CYS A 163 -7.99 -0.32 3.77
N LEU A 164 -6.96 -0.37 2.92
CA LEU A 164 -6.57 -1.56 2.15
C LEU A 164 -5.17 -1.99 2.55
N MET A 165 -5.06 -3.16 3.16
CA MET A 165 -3.79 -3.81 3.44
C MET A 165 -3.34 -4.63 2.24
N VAL A 166 -2.18 -4.29 1.69
CA VAL A 166 -1.57 -4.96 0.54
C VAL A 166 -0.31 -5.65 1.00
N THR A 167 -0.25 -6.96 0.84
CA THR A 167 0.94 -7.77 1.11
C THR A 167 1.49 -8.30 -0.19
N ILE A 168 2.72 -7.92 -0.54
CA ILE A 168 3.42 -8.39 -1.75
C ILE A 168 4.47 -9.43 -1.34
N ALA A 169 4.35 -10.62 -1.91
CA ALA A 169 5.26 -11.71 -1.61
C ALA A 169 6.70 -11.40 -2.05
N PRO A 170 7.72 -11.87 -1.32
CA PRO A 170 9.10 -11.76 -1.76
C PRO A 170 9.37 -12.59 -3.00
N ARG A 171 10.20 -12.08 -3.90
CA ARG A 171 10.64 -12.84 -5.07
C ARG A 171 11.54 -13.99 -4.63
N PHE A 172 11.10 -15.20 -4.85
CA PHE A 172 11.91 -16.38 -4.57
C PHE A 172 12.99 -16.53 -5.64
N ASN A 173 14.23 -16.20 -5.30
CA ASN A 173 15.37 -16.37 -6.19
C ASN A 173 15.86 -17.84 -6.15
N ALA A 174 15.26 -18.72 -6.96
CA ALA A 174 15.66 -20.12 -7.07
C ALA A 174 17.17 -20.28 -7.37
N VAL A 175 17.76 -19.35 -8.13
CA VAL A 175 19.20 -19.32 -8.46
C VAL A 175 20.04 -19.12 -7.20
N MET A 176 19.68 -18.18 -6.30
CA MET A 176 20.42 -17.97 -5.05
C MET A 176 20.38 -19.20 -4.17
N TRP A 177 19.24 -19.87 -4.08
CA TRP A 177 19.12 -21.10 -3.30
C TRP A 177 19.92 -22.26 -3.91
N SER A 178 19.95 -22.41 -5.23
CA SER A 178 20.75 -23.44 -5.91
C SER A 178 22.24 -23.24 -5.68
N VAL A 179 22.72 -22.00 -5.71
CA VAL A 179 24.14 -21.67 -5.39
C VAL A 179 24.46 -21.99 -3.93
N THR A 180 23.60 -21.63 -2.98
CA THR A 180 23.86 -21.95 -1.56
C THR A 180 23.89 -23.46 -1.30
N VAL A 181 22.98 -24.22 -1.89
CA VAL A 181 22.98 -25.69 -1.79
C VAL A 181 24.27 -26.29 -2.39
N LEU A 182 24.70 -25.78 -3.54
CA LEU A 182 25.95 -26.23 -4.18
C LEU A 182 27.18 -25.96 -3.31
N VAL A 183 27.26 -24.78 -2.72
CA VAL A 183 28.37 -24.41 -1.80
C VAL A 183 28.37 -25.34 -0.58
N ILE A 184 27.24 -25.61 0.04
CA ILE A 184 27.12 -26.53 1.17
C ILE A 184 27.59 -27.95 0.78
N LEU A 185 27.20 -28.40 -0.41
CA LEU A 185 27.59 -29.71 -0.93
C LEU A 185 29.10 -29.81 -1.15
N ILE A 186 29.72 -28.76 -1.71
CA ILE A 186 31.20 -28.70 -1.86
C ILE A 186 31.92 -28.78 -0.49
N ILE A 187 31.44 -27.98 0.48
CA ILE A 187 32.03 -27.95 1.83
C ILE A 187 31.89 -29.33 2.49
N THR A 188 30.74 -30.00 2.37
CA THR A 188 30.54 -31.33 2.96
C THR A 188 31.42 -32.38 2.31
N LEU A 189 31.60 -32.37 1.00
CA LEU A 189 32.50 -33.25 0.26
C LEU A 189 33.97 -33.02 0.67
N ALA A 190 34.40 -31.78 0.75
CA ALA A 190 35.73 -31.40 1.19
C ALA A 190 36.00 -31.89 2.63
N TYR A 191 35.02 -31.73 3.53
CA TYR A 191 35.10 -32.22 4.91
C TYR A 191 35.25 -33.76 4.98
N ILE A 192 34.45 -34.48 4.21
CA ILE A 192 34.50 -35.95 4.12
C ILE A 192 35.86 -36.42 3.58
N TYR A 193 36.37 -35.73 2.51
CA TYR A 193 37.66 -36.00 1.92
C TYR A 193 38.79 -35.79 2.94
N TYR A 194 38.77 -34.64 3.62
CA TYR A 194 39.77 -34.33 4.65
C TYR A 194 39.74 -35.35 5.81
N ARG A 195 38.56 -35.69 6.30
CA ARG A 195 38.40 -36.70 7.37
C ARG A 195 38.90 -38.08 6.94
N ARG A 196 38.68 -38.49 5.69
CA ARG A 196 39.19 -39.77 5.13
C ARG A 196 40.72 -39.74 4.99
N ARG A 197 41.28 -38.61 4.58
CA ARG A 197 42.73 -38.41 4.48
C ARG A 197 43.41 -38.48 5.83
N MET A 198 42.87 -37.83 6.84
CA MET A 198 43.41 -37.89 8.21
C MET A 198 43.37 -39.30 8.79
N LYS A 199 42.30 -40.04 8.59
CA LYS A 199 42.22 -41.45 9.02
C LYS A 199 43.29 -42.31 8.35
N ARG A 200 43.56 -42.13 7.05
CA ARG A 200 44.62 -42.84 6.31
C ARG A 200 46.00 -42.50 6.86
N ASN A 201 46.28 -41.24 7.08
CA ASN A 201 47.60 -40.80 7.63
C ASN A 201 47.84 -41.37 9.03
N ASN A 202 46.81 -41.38 9.87
CA ASN A 202 46.93 -41.94 11.24
C ASN A 202 47.15 -43.46 11.20
N LEU A 203 46.56 -44.20 10.25
CA LEU A 203 46.76 -45.62 10.04
C LEU A 203 48.20 -45.91 9.55
N ILE A 204 48.75 -45.09 8.67
CA ILE A 204 50.16 -45.25 8.20
C ILE A 204 51.12 -45.01 9.35
N GLN A 205 50.95 -43.91 10.12
CA GLN A 205 51.80 -43.62 11.25
C GLN A 205 51.76 -44.70 12.39
N SER A 206 50.55 -45.28 12.60
CA SER A 206 50.40 -46.36 13.57
C SER A 206 51.13 -47.64 13.12
N LYS A 207 51.09 -47.97 11.82
CA LYS A 207 51.87 -49.12 11.28
C LYS A 207 53.36 -48.90 11.33
N GLU A 208 53.85 -47.69 11.02
CA GLU A 208 55.29 -47.36 11.14
C GLU A 208 55.81 -47.45 12.60
N LYS A 209 55.02 -46.96 13.55
CA LYS A 209 55.36 -47.10 14.99
C LYS A 209 55.37 -48.54 15.43
N GLN A 210 54.47 -49.39 14.96
CA GLN A 210 54.48 -50.82 15.27
C GLN A 210 55.74 -51.54 14.67
N GLN A 211 56.10 -51.23 13.42
CA GLN A 211 57.24 -51.79 12.76
C GLN A 211 58.53 -51.36 13.43
N THR A 212 58.67 -50.10 13.80
CA THR A 212 59.87 -49.64 14.55
C THR A 212 59.96 -50.24 15.96
N GLY A 213 58.80 -50.42 16.65
CA GLY A 213 58.77 -51.11 17.95
C GLY A 213 59.13 -52.58 17.86
N ASN A 214 58.68 -53.29 16.81
CA ASN A 214 59.05 -54.70 16.59
C ASN A 214 60.57 -54.87 16.22
N ARG A 215 61.10 -53.94 15.42
CA ARG A 215 62.52 -53.94 15.10
C ARG A 215 63.36 -53.73 16.36
N ARG A 216 63.05 -52.84 17.27
CA ARG A 216 63.73 -52.64 18.54
C ARG A 216 63.75 -53.92 19.44
N LYS A 217 62.55 -54.54 19.60
CA LYS A 217 62.37 -55.76 20.35
C LYS A 217 63.21 -56.96 19.78
N ASN A 218 63.32 -57.03 18.44
CA ASN A 218 64.12 -58.06 17.82
C ASN A 218 65.69 -57.84 18.02
N ILE A 219 66.11 -56.59 18.03
CA ILE A 219 67.54 -56.27 18.32
C ILE A 219 67.87 -56.58 19.75
N GLU A 220 66.97 -56.27 20.72
CA GLU A 220 67.20 -56.63 22.15
C GLU A 220 67.19 -58.13 22.44
N ARG A 221 66.64 -58.98 21.57
CA ARG A 221 66.65 -60.43 21.74
C ARG A 221 67.91 -61.12 21.16
N VAL A 222 68.69 -60.42 20.38
CA VAL A 222 69.82 -60.93 19.64
C VAL A 222 71.16 -60.52 20.35
N MET A 223 71.09 -59.57 21.30
CA MET A 223 72.16 -59.27 22.24
C MET A 223 71.97 -60.08 23.53
#